data_841b1339facc5e43a642663e6e17d816
#
_entry.id   841b1339facc5e43a642663e6e17d816
#
_cell.length_a   1.000
_cell.length_b   1.000
_cell.length_c   1.000
_cell.angle_alpha   90.00
_cell.angle_beta   90.00
_cell.angle_gamma   90.00
#
_symmetry.space_group_name_H-M   'P 1'
#
loop_
_entity.id
_entity.type
_entity.pdbx_description
1 polymer ?
#
loop_
_entity_poly.entity_id
_entity_poly.type
_entity_poly.pdbx_seq_one_letter_code
_entity_poly.pdbx_strand_id
1 'polypeptide(L)'
;MTADCVPVLLYDCKKKIIAVIHAGWKGAYRGIIKNVTNFMLKKGCNPKNIIGAIGPSITQKNYEVKADFKKKFIKKHKKNKIFFKNKNELIYFDLPNYVKTQLKSQKINRIDMIKIDTFDKKNNFFSAR
;
A
#
# COMPACT_ATOMS: atom_id res chain seq x y z
N MET A 1 -6.50 -4.03 -13.43
CA MET A 1 -7.21 -4.65 -12.31
C MET A 1 -6.21 -5.01 -11.22
N THR A 2 -6.47 -4.70 -9.98
CA THR A 2 -5.52 -4.92 -8.87
C THR A 2 -5.86 -6.14 -8.01
N ALA A 3 -7.07 -6.72 -8.08
CA ALA A 3 -7.49 -7.85 -7.22
C ALA A 3 -6.70 -7.82 -5.90
N ASP A 4 -7.14 -7.93 -4.76
CA ASP A 4 -6.44 -7.91 -3.46
C ASP A 4 -5.23 -6.94 -3.29
N CYS A 5 -4.45 -6.65 -4.34
CA CYS A 5 -3.35 -5.69 -4.31
C CYS A 5 -3.87 -4.26 -4.11
N VAL A 6 -3.03 -3.39 -3.55
CA VAL A 6 -3.40 -2.02 -3.23
C VAL A 6 -3.32 -1.11 -4.46
N PRO A 7 -4.45 -0.56 -4.94
CA PRO A 7 -4.41 0.48 -5.96
C PRO A 7 -4.14 1.83 -5.29
N VAL A 8 -3.20 2.60 -5.85
CA VAL A 8 -2.86 3.94 -5.37
C VAL A 8 -2.97 4.93 -6.52
N LEU A 9 -3.67 6.02 -6.27
CA LEU A 9 -3.74 7.17 -7.16
C LEU A 9 -3.01 8.34 -6.51
N LEU A 10 -2.14 8.99 -7.25
CA LEU A 10 -1.46 10.21 -6.82
C LEU A 10 -1.77 11.32 -7.82
N TYR A 11 -2.04 12.51 -7.30
CA TYR A 11 -2.34 13.69 -8.12
C TYR A 11 -1.65 14.92 -7.55
N ASP A 12 -0.80 15.54 -8.36
CA ASP A 12 -0.26 16.88 -8.04
C ASP A 12 -1.20 17.93 -8.63
N CYS A 13 -1.89 18.67 -7.76
CA CYS A 13 -2.91 19.63 -8.14
C CYS A 13 -2.36 20.89 -8.86
N LYS A 14 -1.09 21.21 -8.68
CA LYS A 14 -0.44 22.35 -9.35
C LYS A 14 0.17 21.97 -10.69
N LYS A 15 0.85 20.84 -10.75
CA LYS A 15 1.44 20.32 -12.00
C LYS A 15 0.45 19.58 -12.87
N LYS A 16 -0.72 19.20 -12.31
CA LYS A 16 -1.76 18.41 -12.99
C LYS A 16 -1.23 17.08 -13.54
N ILE A 17 -0.34 16.44 -12.77
CA ILE A 17 0.25 15.13 -13.08
C ILE A 17 -0.40 14.08 -12.21
N ILE A 18 -0.82 12.99 -12.84
CA ILE A 18 -1.43 11.83 -12.19
C ILE A 18 -0.49 10.66 -12.28
N ALA A 19 -0.41 9.86 -11.21
CA ALA A 19 0.22 8.55 -11.22
C ALA A 19 -0.74 7.50 -10.69
N VAL A 20 -0.73 6.33 -11.30
CA VAL A 20 -1.50 5.15 -10.89
C VAL A 20 -0.53 4.03 -10.54
N ILE A 21 -0.66 3.46 -9.36
CA ILE A 21 0.25 2.44 -8.85
C ILE A 21 -0.53 1.18 -8.47
N HIS A 22 -0.07 0.05 -8.96
CA HIS A 22 -0.51 -1.26 -8.52
C HIS A 22 0.50 -1.78 -7.47
N ALA A 23 0.19 -1.60 -6.19
CA ALA A 23 1.07 -1.98 -5.09
C ALA A 23 0.67 -3.34 -4.49
N GLY A 24 1.07 -4.42 -5.14
CA GLY A 24 1.12 -5.73 -4.51
C GLY A 24 2.28 -5.79 -3.50
N TRP A 25 2.31 -6.82 -2.64
CA TRP A 25 3.34 -6.91 -1.60
C TRP A 25 4.78 -6.90 -2.16
N LYS A 26 5.03 -7.55 -3.31
CA LYS A 26 6.35 -7.57 -3.95
C LYS A 26 6.76 -6.18 -4.44
N GLY A 27 5.85 -5.47 -5.12
CA GLY A 27 6.10 -4.11 -5.59
C GLY A 27 6.33 -3.14 -4.43
N ALA A 28 5.45 -3.18 -3.42
CA ALA A 28 5.59 -2.38 -2.21
C ALA A 28 6.91 -2.68 -1.48
N TYR A 29 7.25 -3.95 -1.32
CA TYR A 29 8.52 -4.37 -0.71
C TYR A 29 9.74 -3.87 -1.48
N ARG A 30 9.69 -3.88 -2.82
CA ARG A 30 10.77 -3.41 -3.70
C ARG A 30 10.84 -1.89 -3.86
N GLY A 31 9.89 -1.16 -3.29
CA GLY A 31 9.92 0.30 -3.27
C GLY A 31 9.23 0.99 -4.44
N ILE A 32 8.18 0.39 -5.00
CA ILE A 32 7.42 0.99 -6.11
C ILE A 32 6.89 2.39 -5.76
N ILE A 33 6.47 2.61 -4.51
CA ILE A 33 5.98 3.91 -4.05
C ILE A 33 7.07 4.98 -4.16
N LYS A 34 8.26 4.67 -3.65
CA LYS A 34 9.41 5.59 -3.72
C LYS A 34 9.80 5.88 -5.17
N ASN A 35 9.83 4.84 -6.02
CA ASN A 35 10.22 4.97 -7.43
C ASN A 35 9.26 5.89 -8.19
N VAL A 36 7.96 5.70 -8.04
CA VAL A 36 6.95 6.53 -8.69
C VAL A 36 6.95 7.96 -8.14
N THR A 37 7.08 8.12 -6.82
CA THR A 37 7.17 9.45 -6.21
C THR A 37 8.40 10.21 -6.71
N ASN A 38 9.57 9.55 -6.77
CA ASN A 38 10.79 10.17 -7.30
C ASN A 38 10.62 10.58 -8.78
N PHE A 39 9.93 9.77 -9.57
CA PHE A 39 9.63 10.12 -10.96
C PHE A 39 8.74 11.37 -11.04
N MET A 40 7.71 11.48 -10.21
CA MET A 40 6.85 12.67 -10.13
C MET A 40 7.67 13.91 -9.73
N LEU A 41 8.58 13.78 -8.75
CA LEU A 41 9.45 14.88 -8.31
C LEU A 41 10.37 15.35 -9.44
N LYS A 42 10.92 14.44 -10.23
CA LYS A 42 11.72 14.79 -11.43
C LYS A 42 10.91 15.53 -12.48
N LYS A 43 9.60 15.33 -12.52
CA LYS A 43 8.67 16.08 -13.38
C LYS A 43 8.24 17.43 -12.79
N GLY A 44 8.79 17.83 -11.67
CA GLY A 44 8.51 19.11 -11.01
C GLY A 44 7.39 19.06 -9.98
N CYS A 45 6.86 17.88 -9.65
CA CYS A 45 5.87 17.74 -8.58
C CYS A 45 6.48 18.06 -7.22
N ASN A 46 5.64 18.56 -6.32
CA ASN A 46 5.99 18.81 -4.92
C ASN A 46 5.13 17.91 -4.02
N PRO A 47 5.72 17.15 -3.08
CA PRO A 47 4.94 16.28 -2.19
C PRO A 47 3.81 17.00 -1.43
N LYS A 48 4.00 18.28 -1.08
CA LYS A 48 2.98 19.09 -0.43
C LYS A 48 1.74 19.33 -1.29
N ASN A 49 1.88 19.23 -2.62
CA ASN A 49 0.80 19.43 -3.58
C ASN A 49 0.20 18.10 -4.05
N ILE A 50 0.77 16.97 -3.61
CA ILE A 50 0.29 15.64 -4.01
C ILE A 50 -0.79 15.17 -3.04
N ILE A 51 -1.91 14.77 -3.61
CA ILE A 51 -2.99 14.08 -2.92
C ILE A 51 -2.91 12.60 -3.30
N GLY A 52 -2.97 11.72 -2.31
CA GLY A 52 -2.98 10.27 -2.50
C GLY A 52 -4.35 9.68 -2.17
N ALA A 53 -4.78 8.70 -2.95
CA ALA A 53 -5.94 7.89 -2.66
C ALA A 53 -5.55 6.40 -2.73
N ILE A 54 -5.87 5.66 -1.67
CA ILE A 54 -5.69 4.21 -1.59
C ILE A 54 -7.06 3.57 -1.73
N GLY A 55 -7.23 2.77 -2.78
CA GLY A 55 -8.49 2.10 -3.08
C GLY A 55 -8.68 0.79 -2.31
N PRO A 56 -9.83 0.11 -2.56
CA PRO A 56 -10.13 -1.19 -1.97
C PRO A 56 -9.04 -2.21 -2.24
N SER A 57 -8.72 -3.02 -1.23
CA SER A 57 -7.71 -4.08 -1.31
C SER A 57 -7.96 -5.13 -0.24
N ILE A 58 -7.18 -6.22 -0.20
CA ILE A 58 -7.24 -7.15 0.91
C ILE A 58 -6.80 -6.45 2.20
N THR A 59 -7.59 -6.58 3.26
CA THR A 59 -7.25 -5.99 4.57
C THR A 59 -6.48 -6.97 5.44
N GLN A 60 -5.89 -6.48 6.52
CA GLN A 60 -5.18 -7.31 7.50
C GLN A 60 -6.03 -8.46 8.04
N LYS A 61 -7.35 -8.26 8.14
CA LYS A 61 -8.28 -9.27 8.64
C LYS A 61 -8.20 -10.59 7.87
N ASN A 62 -7.94 -10.51 6.57
CA ASN A 62 -7.99 -11.65 5.66
C ASN A 62 -6.65 -11.95 4.95
N TYR A 63 -5.61 -11.13 5.17
CA TYR A 63 -4.32 -11.35 4.53
C TYR A 63 -3.38 -12.21 5.38
N GLU A 64 -3.68 -13.51 5.43
CA GLU A 64 -2.80 -14.49 6.07
C GLU A 64 -1.48 -14.64 5.31
N VAL A 65 -0.37 -14.69 6.06
CA VAL A 65 0.98 -14.87 5.52
C VAL A 65 1.77 -15.87 6.37
N LYS A 66 2.80 -16.46 5.79
CA LYS A 66 3.70 -17.40 6.48
C LYS A 66 4.79 -16.69 7.30
N ALA A 67 5.40 -17.42 8.23
CA ALA A 67 6.47 -16.91 9.09
C ALA A 67 7.66 -16.34 8.28
N ASP A 68 8.04 -16.96 7.17
CA ASP A 68 9.13 -16.51 6.32
C ASP A 68 8.85 -15.14 5.68
N PHE A 69 7.60 -14.90 5.30
CA PHE A 69 7.16 -13.59 4.81
C PHE A 69 7.38 -12.50 5.87
N LYS A 70 6.94 -12.74 7.10
CA LYS A 70 7.14 -11.82 8.23
C LYS A 70 8.62 -11.57 8.50
N LYS A 71 9.43 -12.63 8.57
CA LYS A 71 10.89 -12.52 8.76
C LYS A 71 11.55 -11.65 7.70
N LYS A 72 11.19 -11.84 6.44
CA LYS A 72 11.70 -11.05 5.30
C LYS A 72 11.46 -9.56 5.48
N PHE A 73 10.25 -9.16 5.86
CA PHE A 73 9.90 -7.76 6.07
C PHE A 73 10.62 -7.15 7.30
N ILE A 74 10.71 -7.90 8.39
CA ILE A 74 11.39 -7.45 9.61
C ILE A 74 12.90 -7.33 9.38
N LYS A 75 13.51 -8.26 8.62
CA LYS A 75 14.94 -8.18 8.24
C LYS A 75 15.24 -6.91 7.44
N LYS A 76 14.33 -6.50 6.58
CA LYS A 76 14.48 -5.26 5.80
C LYS A 76 14.44 -4.02 6.69
N HIS A 77 13.47 -3.97 7.60
CA HIS A 77 13.28 -2.90 8.58
C HIS A 77 12.57 -3.43 9.82
N LYS A 78 13.20 -3.30 11.00
CA LYS A 78 12.60 -3.74 12.27
C LYS A 78 11.24 -3.12 12.55
N LYS A 79 11.03 -1.87 12.14
CA LYS A 79 9.75 -1.15 12.28
C LYS A 79 8.59 -1.83 11.52
N ASN A 80 8.87 -2.65 10.51
CA ASN A 80 7.84 -3.37 9.76
C ASN A 80 7.04 -4.36 10.62
N LYS A 81 7.52 -4.69 11.82
CA LYS A 81 6.81 -5.54 12.78
C LYS A 81 5.38 -5.04 13.06
N ILE A 82 5.15 -3.73 13.04
CA ILE A 82 3.84 -3.12 13.30
C ILE A 82 2.75 -3.52 12.31
N PHE A 83 3.13 -3.95 11.09
CA PHE A 83 2.18 -4.35 10.05
C PHE A 83 1.74 -5.81 10.16
N PHE A 84 2.22 -6.54 11.17
CA PHE A 84 1.88 -7.94 11.38
C PHE A 84 1.09 -8.13 12.67
N LYS A 85 0.02 -8.92 12.58
CA LYS A 85 -0.80 -9.32 13.72
C LYS A 85 -0.82 -10.85 13.82
N ASN A 86 -0.61 -11.37 15.01
CA ASN A 86 -0.80 -12.80 15.29
C ASN A 86 -2.18 -13.03 15.89
N LYS A 87 -2.91 -14.02 15.37
CA LYS A 87 -4.21 -14.45 15.88
C LYS A 87 -4.36 -15.96 15.66
N ASN A 88 -4.64 -16.73 16.71
CA ASN A 88 -4.82 -18.19 16.66
C ASN A 88 -3.67 -18.89 15.89
N GLU A 89 -2.40 -18.57 16.26
CA GLU A 89 -1.18 -19.12 15.64
C GLU A 89 -0.98 -18.73 14.15
N LEU A 90 -1.89 -17.96 13.58
CA LEU A 90 -1.79 -17.44 12.21
C LEU A 90 -1.24 -16.00 12.23
N ILE A 91 -0.60 -15.62 11.13
CA ILE A 91 0.01 -14.32 10.95
C ILE A 91 -0.73 -13.57 9.85
N TYR A 92 -1.12 -12.33 10.13
CA TYR A 92 -1.84 -11.46 9.20
C TYR A 92 -1.03 -10.20 8.89
N PHE A 93 -0.99 -9.80 7.62
CA PHE A 93 -0.22 -8.66 7.13
C PHE A 93 -1.12 -7.50 6.70
N ASP A 94 -0.76 -6.29 7.12
CA ASP A 94 -1.48 -5.06 6.78
C ASP A 94 -0.82 -4.34 5.60
N LEU A 95 -1.09 -4.83 4.39
CA LEU A 95 -0.56 -4.25 3.16
C LEU A 95 -1.03 -2.80 2.93
N PRO A 96 -2.32 -2.44 3.12
CA PRO A 96 -2.76 -1.06 2.92
C PRO A 96 -2.03 -0.05 3.80
N ASN A 97 -1.86 -0.34 5.10
CA ASN A 97 -1.13 0.55 6.00
C ASN A 97 0.38 0.55 5.73
N TYR A 98 0.94 -0.57 5.28
CA TYR A 98 2.33 -0.60 4.81
C TYR A 98 2.55 0.36 3.64
N VAL A 99 1.66 0.35 2.65
CA VAL A 99 1.70 1.27 1.50
C VAL A 99 1.46 2.72 1.94
N LYS A 100 0.48 2.96 2.81
CA LYS A 100 0.21 4.31 3.36
C LYS A 100 1.43 4.89 4.08
N THR A 101 2.11 4.07 4.87
CA THR A 101 3.33 4.48 5.59
C THR A 101 4.45 4.83 4.62
N GLN A 102 4.59 4.09 3.52
CA GLN A 102 5.56 4.42 2.47
C GLN A 102 5.24 5.76 1.79
N LEU A 103 3.97 6.07 1.52
CA LEU A 103 3.57 7.38 1.00
C LEU A 103 3.93 8.52 1.97
N LYS A 104 3.65 8.33 3.25
CA LYS A 104 4.02 9.30 4.29
C LYS A 104 5.53 9.51 4.39
N SER A 105 6.33 8.46 4.23
CA SER A 105 7.80 8.57 4.20
C SER A 105 8.32 9.37 3.00
N GLN A 106 7.54 9.47 1.93
CA GLN A 106 7.81 10.35 0.78
C GLN A 106 7.24 11.77 0.96
N LYS A 107 6.83 12.13 2.19
CA LYS A 107 6.24 13.44 2.53
C LYS A 107 4.88 13.72 1.89
N ILE A 108 4.18 12.71 1.43
CA ILE A 108 2.79 12.79 0.98
C ILE A 108 1.90 12.55 2.19
N ASN A 109 1.28 13.61 2.71
CA ASN A 109 0.51 13.55 3.95
C ASN A 109 -1.02 13.61 3.73
N ARG A 110 -1.46 14.09 2.57
CA ARG A 110 -2.87 14.15 2.18
C ARG A 110 -3.27 12.84 1.53
N ILE A 111 -3.66 11.86 2.34
CA ILE A 111 -3.97 10.50 1.88
C ILE A 111 -5.35 10.10 2.37
N ASP A 112 -6.26 9.81 1.43
CA ASP A 112 -7.51 9.14 1.70
C ASP A 112 -7.38 7.65 1.46
N MET A 113 -7.97 6.83 2.32
CA MET A 113 -7.95 5.38 2.19
C MET A 113 -9.35 4.79 2.33
N ILE A 114 -9.76 4.05 1.31
CA ILE A 114 -11.01 3.29 1.32
C ILE A 114 -10.75 1.94 1.97
N LYS A 115 -11.34 1.73 3.16
CA LYS A 115 -11.14 0.52 3.96
C LYS A 115 -12.18 -0.55 3.64
N ILE A 116 -12.26 -0.95 2.38
CA ILE A 116 -13.14 -2.03 1.92
C ILE A 116 -12.27 -3.24 1.56
N ASP A 117 -12.60 -4.39 2.14
CA ASP A 117 -11.88 -5.65 1.92
C ASP A 117 -12.35 -6.33 0.63
N THR A 118 -11.45 -6.52 -0.31
CA THR A 118 -11.75 -7.18 -1.58
C THR A 118 -11.92 -8.69 -1.46
N PHE A 119 -11.38 -9.29 -0.42
CA PHE A 119 -11.53 -10.72 -0.13
C PHE A 119 -12.91 -11.05 0.42
N ASP A 120 -13.58 -10.12 1.09
CA ASP A 120 -14.92 -10.35 1.63
C ASP A 120 -15.95 -10.35 0.49
N LYS A 121 -16.53 -11.51 0.23
CA LYS A 121 -17.52 -11.73 -0.83
C LYS A 121 -18.74 -10.80 -0.76
N LYS A 122 -19.05 -10.28 0.44
CA LYS A 122 -20.16 -9.33 0.63
C LYS A 122 -19.92 -8.00 -0.09
N ASN A 123 -18.67 -7.66 -0.37
CA ASN A 123 -18.29 -6.40 -0.99
C ASN A 123 -18.29 -6.45 -2.53
N ASN A 124 -18.59 -7.61 -3.14
CA ASN A 124 -18.67 -7.80 -4.59
C ASN A 124 -17.41 -7.39 -5.38
N PHE A 125 -16.24 -7.51 -4.77
CA PHE A 125 -14.95 -7.33 -5.46
C PHE A 125 -14.40 -8.67 -5.93
N PHE A 126 -13.56 -8.61 -6.96
CA PHE A 126 -12.79 -9.77 -7.38
C PHE A 126 -11.60 -9.98 -6.44
N SER A 127 -11.42 -11.21 -5.97
CA SER A 127 -10.25 -11.61 -5.17
C SER A 127 -9.48 -12.70 -5.90
N ALA A 128 -8.15 -12.64 -5.84
CA ALA A 128 -7.25 -13.65 -6.38
C ALA A 128 -6.97 -14.80 -5.39
N ARG A 129 -7.54 -14.74 -4.21
CA ARG A 129 -7.35 -15.74 -3.13
C ARG A 129 -8.53 -16.67 -2.92
#